data_25ec18501731a615e83f3a044bbf3409
#
_entry.id   25ec18501731a615e83f3a044bbf3409
#
_cell.length_a   1.000
_cell.length_b   1.000
_cell.length_c   1.000
_cell.angle_alpha   90.00
_cell.angle_beta   90.00
_cell.angle_gamma   90.00
#
_symmetry.space_group_name_H-M   'P 1'
#
loop_
_entity.id
_entity.type
_entity.pdbx_description
1 polymer ?
#
loop_
_entity_poly.entity_id
_entity_poly.type
_entity_poly.pdbx_seq_one_letter_code
_entity_poly.pdbx_strand_id
1 'polypeptide(L)'
;EQAMDSFMFRIHMAEREFPMEEPQGQNRFFERCAQMLLELSDELERNLYIEAIVKDYRSSGISVENLKKRVGALAMKGTPAEQRIQPKPVGAGQQKKKESAAEKAQKLMLTWLVTYPGIFDTVEKYIQPSDFVVPLYRQVAEMLYQQHRDGDVNPARLMNAFIDSEEQREVSSLFNATIHLETPEEQNRAFSDAVIRIKDESLKERNRTWDPTDIQGLQELVKAKKELEELGRKRQQLHISFE
;
A
#
# COMPACT_ATOMS: atom_id res chain seq x y z
N GLU A 1 -32.31 -12.76 24.37
CA GLU A 1 -31.20 -12.27 25.19
C GLU A 1 -29.89 -12.57 24.41
N GLN A 2 -29.37 -11.55 23.75
CA GLN A 2 -28.04 -11.65 23.12
C GLN A 2 -27.01 -11.54 24.26
N ALA A 3 -26.20 -12.57 24.44
CA ALA A 3 -25.04 -12.51 25.33
C ALA A 3 -24.14 -11.37 24.83
N MET A 4 -24.02 -10.32 25.63
CA MET A 4 -23.14 -9.19 25.36
C MET A 4 -21.70 -9.71 25.39
N ASP A 5 -20.93 -9.43 24.34
CA ASP A 5 -19.52 -9.77 24.28
C ASP A 5 -18.78 -9.17 25.49
N SER A 6 -17.90 -9.96 26.09
CA SER A 6 -17.17 -9.58 27.31
C SER A 6 -16.34 -8.31 27.14
N PHE A 7 -15.82 -8.06 25.95
CA PHE A 7 -15.05 -6.84 25.66
C PHE A 7 -15.98 -5.61 25.59
N MET A 8 -17.09 -5.70 24.86
CA MET A 8 -18.08 -4.62 24.77
C MET A 8 -18.71 -4.33 26.13
N PHE A 9 -18.93 -5.37 26.97
CA PHE A 9 -19.36 -5.15 28.34
C PHE A 9 -18.38 -4.31 29.17
N ARG A 10 -17.08 -4.57 29.02
CA ARG A 10 -16.02 -3.77 29.67
C ARG A 10 -16.04 -2.31 29.19
N ILE A 11 -16.28 -2.07 27.90
CA ILE A 11 -16.41 -0.72 27.31
C ILE A 11 -17.60 0.01 27.94
N HIS A 12 -18.78 -0.63 28.04
CA HIS A 12 -19.95 -0.03 28.67
C HIS A 12 -19.78 0.21 30.17
N MET A 13 -19.01 -0.63 30.86
CA MET A 13 -18.67 -0.38 32.25
C MET A 13 -17.75 0.84 32.42
N ALA A 14 -16.77 0.98 31.52
CA ALA A 14 -15.86 2.13 31.53
C ALA A 14 -16.57 3.44 31.21
N GLU A 15 -17.63 3.43 30.37
CA GLU A 15 -18.43 4.61 30.06
C GLU A 15 -18.97 5.29 31.31
N ARG A 16 -19.40 4.50 32.32
CA ARG A 16 -19.97 5.01 33.57
C ARG A 16 -19.00 5.85 34.41
N GLU A 17 -17.72 5.76 34.15
CA GLU A 17 -16.68 6.50 34.84
C GLU A 17 -16.47 7.92 34.29
N PHE A 18 -17.10 8.22 33.11
CA PHE A 18 -16.88 9.46 32.41
C PHE A 18 -18.19 10.24 32.18
N PRO A 19 -18.19 11.57 32.33
CA PRO A 19 -19.34 12.42 32.03
C PRO A 19 -19.50 12.53 30.48
N MET A 20 -20.31 11.66 29.90
CA MET A 20 -20.51 11.58 28.43
C MET A 20 -21.25 12.79 27.85
N GLU A 21 -21.87 13.63 28.69
CA GLU A 21 -22.53 14.87 28.27
C GLU A 21 -21.50 15.99 27.96
N GLU A 22 -20.29 15.87 28.49
CA GLU A 22 -19.22 16.85 28.30
C GLU A 22 -18.21 16.40 27.23
N PRO A 23 -17.76 17.29 26.31
CA PRO A 23 -16.77 16.95 25.29
C PRO A 23 -15.44 16.43 25.90
N GLN A 24 -15.06 16.90 27.07
CA GLN A 24 -13.87 16.42 27.76
C GLN A 24 -14.05 14.99 28.31
N GLY A 25 -15.24 14.68 28.84
CA GLY A 25 -15.59 13.34 29.29
C GLY A 25 -15.56 12.34 28.15
N GLN A 26 -16.21 12.68 27.03
CA GLN A 26 -16.17 11.87 25.80
C GLN A 26 -14.75 11.63 25.32
N ASN A 27 -13.91 12.67 25.34
CA ASN A 27 -12.51 12.55 24.89
C ASN A 27 -11.71 11.56 25.75
N ARG A 28 -11.86 11.63 27.10
CA ARG A 28 -11.23 10.70 28.05
C ARG A 28 -11.76 9.28 27.91
N PHE A 29 -13.07 9.13 27.71
CA PHE A 29 -13.69 7.83 27.48
C PHE A 29 -13.10 7.16 26.21
N PHE A 30 -13.02 7.87 25.07
CA PHE A 30 -12.46 7.29 23.85
C PHE A 30 -10.94 7.05 23.96
N GLU A 31 -10.23 7.80 24.80
CA GLU A 31 -8.85 7.48 25.12
C GLU A 31 -8.74 6.16 25.92
N ARG A 32 -9.66 5.94 26.87
CA ARG A 32 -9.78 4.68 27.61
C ARG A 32 -10.14 3.51 26.70
N CYS A 33 -11.09 3.69 25.78
CA CYS A 33 -11.41 2.69 24.75
C CYS A 33 -10.18 2.33 23.92
N ALA A 34 -9.40 3.33 23.50
CA ALA A 34 -8.20 3.08 22.73
C ALA A 34 -7.12 2.31 23.51
N GLN A 35 -6.99 2.54 24.81
CA GLN A 35 -6.11 1.76 25.70
C GLN A 35 -6.56 0.30 25.79
N MET A 36 -7.87 0.06 25.98
CA MET A 36 -8.42 -1.30 26.04
C MET A 36 -8.29 -2.04 24.71
N LEU A 37 -8.45 -1.35 23.59
CA LEU A 37 -8.23 -1.91 22.25
C LEU A 37 -6.77 -2.35 22.03
N LEU A 38 -5.79 -1.73 22.70
CA LEU A 38 -4.39 -2.15 22.64
C LEU A 38 -4.11 -3.45 23.39
N GLU A 39 -4.99 -3.87 24.31
CA GLU A 39 -4.88 -5.17 25.00
C GLU A 39 -5.15 -6.35 24.03
N LEU A 40 -5.85 -6.08 22.92
CA LEU A 40 -6.14 -7.07 21.90
C LEU A 40 -4.91 -7.23 20.98
N SER A 41 -4.35 -8.42 20.92
CA SER A 41 -3.17 -8.73 20.08
C SER A 41 -3.53 -8.86 18.59
N ASP A 42 -4.74 -9.32 18.27
CA ASP A 42 -5.19 -9.50 16.88
C ASP A 42 -5.70 -8.16 16.30
N GLU A 43 -5.11 -7.76 15.16
CA GLU A 43 -5.48 -6.53 14.46
C GLU A 43 -6.89 -6.61 13.85
N LEU A 44 -7.29 -7.78 13.36
CA LEU A 44 -8.63 -7.97 12.78
C LEU A 44 -9.69 -7.85 13.86
N GLU A 45 -9.52 -8.54 14.98
CA GLU A 45 -10.40 -8.47 16.13
C GLU A 45 -10.49 -7.04 16.65
N ARG A 46 -9.37 -6.36 16.79
CA ARG A 46 -9.30 -4.93 17.18
C ARG A 46 -10.10 -4.03 16.24
N ASN A 47 -10.00 -4.25 14.92
CA ASN A 47 -10.75 -3.46 13.94
C ASN A 47 -12.27 -3.70 14.04
N LEU A 48 -12.71 -4.93 14.29
CA LEU A 48 -14.12 -5.26 14.50
C LEU A 48 -14.68 -4.55 15.74
N TYR A 49 -13.92 -4.52 16.84
CA TYR A 49 -14.35 -3.80 18.05
C TYR A 49 -14.31 -2.28 17.86
N ILE A 50 -13.41 -1.72 17.07
CA ILE A 50 -13.43 -0.30 16.72
C ILE A 50 -14.74 0.05 16.00
N GLU A 51 -15.16 -0.77 15.04
CA GLU A 51 -16.43 -0.56 14.33
C GLU A 51 -17.64 -0.71 15.25
N ALA A 52 -17.63 -1.69 16.16
CA ALA A 52 -18.68 -1.88 17.15
C ALA A 52 -18.81 -0.68 18.09
N ILE A 53 -17.70 -0.19 18.65
CA ILE A 53 -17.66 1.00 19.52
C ILE A 53 -18.21 2.23 18.77
N VAL A 54 -17.75 2.48 17.55
CA VAL A 54 -18.20 3.63 16.76
C VAL A 54 -19.70 3.53 16.43
N LYS A 55 -20.21 2.33 16.20
CA LYS A 55 -21.64 2.10 15.97
C LYS A 55 -22.48 2.41 17.22
N ASP A 56 -22.04 1.96 18.39
CA ASP A 56 -22.76 2.17 19.66
C ASP A 56 -22.70 3.63 20.11
N TYR A 57 -21.58 4.32 19.89
CA TYR A 57 -21.36 5.72 20.30
C TYR A 57 -21.50 6.71 19.12
N ARG A 58 -22.29 6.39 18.12
CA ARG A 58 -22.47 7.21 16.92
C ARG A 58 -22.93 8.65 17.20
N SER A 59 -23.71 8.84 18.24
CA SER A 59 -24.20 10.16 18.70
C SER A 59 -23.09 11.08 19.22
N SER A 60 -21.97 10.52 19.66
CA SER A 60 -20.82 11.28 20.19
C SER A 60 -19.88 11.78 19.08
N GLY A 61 -20.21 11.57 17.80
CA GLY A 61 -19.45 12.07 16.66
C GLY A 61 -18.08 11.42 16.45
N ILE A 62 -17.78 10.32 17.15
CA ILE A 62 -16.53 9.57 16.92
C ILE A 62 -16.59 8.82 15.61
N SER A 63 -15.50 8.85 14.84
CA SER A 63 -15.32 8.07 13.62
C SER A 63 -14.34 6.93 13.81
N VAL A 64 -14.47 5.89 12.97
CA VAL A 64 -13.53 4.76 12.91
C VAL A 64 -12.09 5.25 12.73
N GLU A 65 -11.90 6.21 11.83
CA GLU A 65 -10.58 6.79 11.55
C GLU A 65 -9.99 7.50 12.78
N ASN A 66 -10.81 8.29 13.50
CA ASN A 66 -10.37 8.99 14.71
C ASN A 66 -10.00 8.01 15.83
N LEU A 67 -10.78 6.94 16.00
CA LEU A 67 -10.48 5.94 17.03
C LEU A 67 -9.23 5.12 16.66
N LYS A 68 -9.06 4.71 15.40
CA LYS A 68 -7.83 4.07 14.89
C LYS A 68 -6.60 4.95 15.09
N LYS A 69 -6.71 6.24 14.81
CA LYS A 69 -5.61 7.20 15.02
C LYS A 69 -5.22 7.33 16.51
N ARG A 70 -6.18 7.29 17.42
CA ARG A 70 -5.91 7.31 18.87
C ARG A 70 -5.22 6.03 19.33
N VAL A 71 -5.70 4.86 18.88
CA VAL A 71 -5.04 3.57 19.16
C VAL A 71 -3.59 3.59 18.68
N GLY A 72 -3.34 4.04 17.45
CA GLY A 72 -1.97 4.16 16.93
C GLY A 72 -1.10 5.15 17.72
N ALA A 73 -1.65 6.29 18.13
CA ALA A 73 -0.91 7.28 18.93
C ALA A 73 -0.54 6.76 20.33
N LEU A 74 -1.42 5.96 20.95
CA LEU A 74 -1.15 5.35 22.27
C LEU A 74 -0.17 4.18 22.14
N ALA A 75 -0.24 3.39 21.09
CA ALA A 75 0.73 2.34 20.80
C ALA A 75 2.17 2.90 20.70
N MET A 76 2.31 4.11 20.18
CA MET A 76 3.61 4.81 20.10
C MET A 76 4.07 5.39 21.44
N LYS A 77 3.15 5.73 22.37
CA LYS A 77 3.47 6.32 23.68
C LYS A 77 3.67 5.30 24.80
N GLY A 78 3.19 4.08 24.63
CA GLY A 78 3.08 3.07 25.68
C GLY A 78 4.19 2.02 25.68
N THR A 79 5.47 2.41 25.83
CA THR A 79 6.50 1.51 26.37
C THR A 79 7.13 2.15 27.59
N PRO A 80 6.68 1.79 28.82
CA PRO A 80 7.51 2.02 30.01
C PRO A 80 8.77 1.17 29.90
N ALA A 81 9.91 1.82 30.06
CA ALA A 81 11.20 1.17 30.13
C ALA A 81 11.31 0.36 31.43
N GLU A 82 10.84 -0.87 31.46
CA GLU A 82 11.23 -1.90 32.45
C GLU A 82 10.58 -3.23 32.08
N GLN A 83 11.29 -3.96 31.26
CA GLN A 83 11.57 -5.42 31.35
C GLN A 83 12.34 -5.85 30.08
N ARG A 84 13.66 -5.58 30.12
CA ARG A 84 14.58 -6.16 29.16
C ARG A 84 14.76 -7.64 29.50
N ILE A 85 13.96 -8.50 28.91
CA ILE A 85 14.38 -9.84 28.53
C ILE A 85 14.60 -9.78 27.03
N GLN A 86 15.88 -9.85 26.64
CA GLN A 86 16.27 -9.85 25.24
C GLN A 86 15.85 -11.18 24.59
N PRO A 87 14.90 -11.18 23.64
CA PRO A 87 14.95 -12.08 22.52
C PRO A 87 15.76 -11.41 21.42
N LYS A 88 16.61 -12.19 20.75
CA LYS A 88 17.40 -11.75 19.60
C LYS A 88 16.53 -11.00 18.58
N PRO A 89 17.09 -10.01 17.87
CA PRO A 89 16.32 -9.19 16.94
C PRO A 89 15.86 -10.04 15.76
N VAL A 90 14.60 -10.38 15.77
CA VAL A 90 13.88 -10.73 14.56
C VAL A 90 13.31 -9.40 14.04
N GLY A 91 13.85 -8.96 12.92
CA GLY A 91 13.42 -7.91 12.03
C GLY A 91 12.78 -6.67 12.66
N ALA A 92 13.52 -5.56 12.61
CA ALA A 92 13.00 -4.22 12.89
C ALA A 92 11.64 -4.02 12.21
N GLY A 93 10.61 -3.74 13.02
CA GLY A 93 9.32 -3.27 12.51
C GLY A 93 9.56 -2.07 11.62
N GLN A 94 9.46 -2.26 10.33
CA GLN A 94 9.50 -1.17 9.37
C GLN A 94 8.31 -0.26 9.70
N GLN A 95 8.61 0.94 10.19
CA GLN A 95 7.71 2.07 9.96
C GLN A 95 7.26 1.96 8.52
N LYS A 96 5.94 1.79 8.25
CA LYS A 96 5.41 1.80 6.87
C LYS A 96 5.93 3.08 6.24
N LYS A 97 7.03 2.96 5.50
CA LYS A 97 7.61 4.04 4.73
C LYS A 97 6.49 4.49 3.83
N LYS A 98 6.11 5.75 3.93
CA LYS A 98 4.99 6.29 3.15
C LYS A 98 5.33 6.02 1.68
N GLU A 99 4.57 5.13 1.04
CA GLU A 99 4.82 4.74 -0.36
C GLU A 99 5.01 6.00 -1.21
N SER A 100 6.10 6.05 -1.94
CA SER A 100 6.39 7.15 -2.85
C SER A 100 5.36 7.16 -4.00
N ALA A 101 5.23 8.30 -4.68
CA ALA A 101 4.36 8.38 -5.85
C ALA A 101 4.81 7.42 -6.98
N ALA A 102 6.11 7.14 -7.06
CA ALA A 102 6.69 6.20 -8.00
C ALA A 102 6.40 4.74 -7.62
N GLU A 103 6.50 4.38 -6.34
CA GLU A 103 6.10 3.06 -5.84
C GLU A 103 4.63 2.77 -6.13
N LYS A 104 3.74 3.75 -5.87
CA LYS A 104 2.32 3.63 -6.19
C LYS A 104 2.06 3.45 -7.68
N ALA A 105 2.80 4.15 -8.55
CA ALA A 105 2.69 3.99 -9.99
C ALA A 105 3.14 2.60 -10.47
N GLN A 106 4.23 2.08 -9.90
CA GLN A 106 4.71 0.72 -10.18
C GLN A 106 3.69 -0.33 -9.73
N LYS A 107 3.15 -0.19 -8.52
CA LYS A 107 2.12 -1.06 -7.98
C LYS A 107 0.87 -1.05 -8.84
N LEU A 108 0.38 0.12 -9.22
CA LEU A 108 -0.78 0.30 -10.09
C LEU A 108 -0.59 -0.40 -11.45
N MET A 109 0.58 -0.23 -12.07
CA MET A 109 0.90 -0.86 -13.35
C MET A 109 0.89 -2.39 -13.25
N LEU A 110 1.50 -2.96 -12.22
CA LEU A 110 1.49 -4.41 -11.98
C LEU A 110 0.08 -4.94 -11.72
N THR A 111 -0.72 -4.22 -10.93
CA THR A 111 -2.13 -4.57 -10.69
C THR A 111 -2.91 -4.62 -12.01
N TRP A 112 -2.71 -3.64 -12.90
CA TRP A 112 -3.36 -3.65 -14.21
C TRP A 112 -2.93 -4.81 -15.08
N LEU A 113 -1.64 -5.10 -15.16
CA LEU A 113 -1.11 -6.22 -15.95
C LEU A 113 -1.67 -7.57 -15.51
N VAL A 114 -1.91 -7.73 -14.20
CA VAL A 114 -2.52 -8.96 -13.66
C VAL A 114 -4.02 -9.01 -13.90
N THR A 115 -4.72 -7.88 -13.72
CA THR A 115 -6.18 -7.82 -13.81
C THR A 115 -6.65 -7.84 -15.28
N TYR A 116 -5.87 -7.22 -16.17
CA TYR A 116 -6.22 -7.03 -17.57
C TYR A 116 -5.07 -7.48 -18.50
N PRO A 117 -4.88 -8.79 -18.71
CA PRO A 117 -3.76 -9.28 -19.54
C PRO A 117 -3.75 -8.73 -20.97
N GLY A 118 -4.90 -8.33 -21.51
CA GLY A 118 -5.01 -7.73 -22.85
C GLY A 118 -4.25 -6.41 -23.03
N ILE A 119 -3.87 -5.74 -21.94
CA ILE A 119 -3.12 -4.47 -22.04
C ILE A 119 -1.62 -4.65 -22.23
N PHE A 120 -1.08 -5.88 -22.10
CA PHE A 120 0.36 -6.13 -22.18
C PHE A 120 1.00 -5.57 -23.45
N ASP A 121 0.40 -5.79 -24.61
CA ASP A 121 0.92 -5.29 -25.89
C ASP A 121 1.02 -3.76 -25.96
N THR A 122 0.17 -3.07 -25.19
CA THR A 122 0.22 -1.61 -25.09
C THR A 122 1.26 -1.18 -24.06
N VAL A 123 1.31 -1.82 -22.90
CA VAL A 123 2.25 -1.48 -21.81
C VAL A 123 3.69 -1.75 -22.23
N GLU A 124 3.96 -2.88 -22.92
CA GLU A 124 5.30 -3.28 -23.35
C GLU A 124 5.97 -2.26 -24.29
N LYS A 125 5.19 -1.48 -25.03
CA LYS A 125 5.71 -0.39 -25.88
C LYS A 125 6.38 0.73 -25.06
N TYR A 126 6.00 0.88 -23.80
CA TYR A 126 6.42 1.99 -22.96
C TYR A 126 7.23 1.56 -21.74
N ILE A 127 6.88 0.44 -21.12
CA ILE A 127 7.46 -0.02 -19.84
C ILE A 127 8.08 -1.40 -20.04
N GLN A 128 9.31 -1.54 -19.55
CA GLN A 128 10.03 -2.82 -19.47
C GLN A 128 10.22 -3.22 -18.00
N PRO A 129 10.42 -4.49 -17.67
CA PRO A 129 10.69 -4.92 -16.29
C PRO A 129 11.86 -4.16 -15.62
N SER A 130 12.86 -3.78 -16.39
CA SER A 130 14.02 -2.99 -15.93
C SER A 130 13.67 -1.57 -15.49
N ASP A 131 12.48 -1.05 -15.82
CA ASP A 131 12.01 0.27 -15.40
C ASP A 131 11.47 0.27 -13.97
N PHE A 132 11.17 -0.90 -13.41
CA PHE A 132 10.74 -1.02 -12.02
C PHE A 132 11.95 -0.91 -11.09
N VAL A 133 11.96 0.11 -10.23
CA VAL A 133 13.09 0.38 -9.32
C VAL A 133 12.97 -0.38 -8.00
N VAL A 134 11.74 -0.74 -7.57
CA VAL A 134 11.53 -1.59 -6.40
C VAL A 134 11.92 -3.03 -6.77
N PRO A 135 12.88 -3.67 -6.08
CA PRO A 135 13.37 -5.00 -6.46
C PRO A 135 12.26 -6.05 -6.57
N LEU A 136 11.34 -6.08 -5.61
CA LEU A 136 10.20 -6.98 -5.61
C LEU A 136 9.30 -6.76 -6.83
N TYR A 137 9.00 -5.50 -7.14
CA TYR A 137 8.13 -5.17 -8.28
C TYR A 137 8.81 -5.47 -9.62
N ARG A 138 10.12 -5.31 -9.72
CA ARG A 138 10.89 -5.73 -10.89
C ARG A 138 10.79 -7.24 -11.11
N GLN A 139 10.99 -8.03 -10.06
CA GLN A 139 10.89 -9.47 -10.12
C GLN A 139 9.47 -9.92 -10.54
N VAL A 140 8.43 -9.31 -9.96
CA VAL A 140 7.03 -9.56 -10.37
C VAL A 140 6.82 -9.20 -11.84
N ALA A 141 7.34 -8.05 -12.30
CA ALA A 141 7.25 -7.63 -13.69
C ALA A 141 7.93 -8.63 -14.63
N GLU A 142 9.16 -9.06 -14.32
CA GLU A 142 9.91 -10.06 -15.10
C GLU A 142 9.09 -11.35 -15.27
N MET A 143 8.51 -11.85 -14.19
CA MET A 143 7.68 -13.05 -14.20
C MET A 143 6.39 -12.85 -15.01
N LEU A 144 5.70 -11.70 -14.86
CA LEU A 144 4.49 -11.39 -15.62
C LEU A 144 4.77 -11.31 -17.11
N TYR A 145 5.85 -10.62 -17.51
CA TYR A 145 6.25 -10.51 -18.92
C TYR A 145 6.64 -11.88 -19.49
N GLN A 146 7.28 -12.73 -18.70
CA GLN A 146 7.58 -14.10 -19.14
C GLN A 146 6.32 -14.91 -19.31
N GLN A 147 5.40 -14.89 -18.35
CA GLN A 147 4.12 -15.60 -18.43
C GLN A 147 3.27 -15.11 -19.61
N HIS A 148 3.28 -13.80 -19.88
CA HIS A 148 2.58 -13.26 -21.05
C HIS A 148 3.14 -13.81 -22.36
N ARG A 149 4.48 -13.85 -22.51
CA ARG A 149 5.13 -14.47 -23.69
C ARG A 149 4.82 -15.96 -23.83
N ASP A 150 4.66 -16.65 -22.70
CA ASP A 150 4.31 -18.08 -22.67
C ASP A 150 2.80 -18.31 -22.92
N GLY A 151 2.01 -17.25 -22.98
CA GLY A 151 0.56 -17.28 -23.27
C GLY A 151 -0.33 -17.69 -22.08
N ASP A 152 0.21 -17.71 -20.86
CA ASP A 152 -0.52 -18.13 -19.64
C ASP A 152 -0.13 -17.24 -18.44
N VAL A 153 -0.84 -16.13 -18.28
CA VAL A 153 -0.70 -15.25 -17.11
C VAL A 153 -1.45 -15.85 -15.92
N ASN A 154 -0.70 -16.41 -14.97
CA ASN A 154 -1.25 -17.11 -13.81
C ASN A 154 -0.80 -16.46 -12.49
N PRO A 155 -1.69 -15.72 -11.81
CA PRO A 155 -1.38 -15.07 -10.53
C PRO A 155 -0.94 -16.04 -9.42
N ALA A 156 -1.46 -17.27 -9.40
CA ALA A 156 -1.09 -18.25 -8.37
C ALA A 156 0.38 -18.69 -8.50
N ARG A 157 0.91 -18.79 -9.72
CA ARG A 157 2.34 -19.08 -9.93
C ARG A 157 3.23 -17.95 -9.43
N LEU A 158 2.78 -16.70 -9.57
CA LEU A 158 3.51 -15.55 -9.03
C LEU A 158 3.58 -15.60 -7.51
N MET A 159 2.46 -15.85 -6.83
CA MET A 159 2.44 -15.94 -5.37
C MET A 159 3.32 -17.07 -4.83
N ASN A 160 3.33 -18.22 -5.50
CA ASN A 160 4.13 -19.37 -5.08
C ASN A 160 5.64 -19.21 -5.31
N ALA A 161 6.06 -18.21 -6.09
CA ALA A 161 7.49 -17.95 -6.34
C ALA A 161 8.18 -17.23 -5.17
N PHE A 162 7.41 -16.60 -4.28
CA PHE A 162 7.94 -15.87 -3.13
C PHE A 162 7.83 -16.73 -1.88
N ILE A 163 8.94 -16.89 -1.16
CA ILE A 163 9.01 -17.70 0.07
C ILE A 163 8.83 -16.83 1.31
N ASP A 164 9.27 -15.56 1.23
CA ASP A 164 9.14 -14.61 2.32
C ASP A 164 7.69 -14.16 2.52
N SER A 165 7.23 -14.17 3.76
CA SER A 165 5.83 -13.88 4.09
C SER A 165 5.44 -12.42 3.86
N GLU A 166 6.40 -11.47 3.97
CA GLU A 166 6.15 -10.06 3.69
C GLU A 166 6.06 -9.82 2.18
N GLU A 167 6.97 -10.43 1.41
CA GLU A 167 6.92 -10.41 -0.06
C GLU A 167 5.62 -11.02 -0.58
N GLN A 168 5.22 -12.19 -0.08
CA GLN A 168 3.94 -12.83 -0.44
C GLN A 168 2.75 -11.93 -0.14
N ARG A 169 2.74 -11.26 1.01
CA ARG A 169 1.67 -10.32 1.39
C ARG A 169 1.64 -9.13 0.44
N GLU A 170 2.79 -8.55 0.12
CA GLU A 170 2.88 -7.42 -0.80
C GLU A 170 2.45 -7.82 -2.21
N VAL A 171 2.92 -8.94 -2.74
CA VAL A 171 2.51 -9.49 -4.04
C VAL A 171 1.01 -9.81 -4.05
N SER A 172 0.47 -10.41 -2.98
CA SER A 172 -0.97 -10.62 -2.84
C SER A 172 -1.76 -9.32 -2.88
N SER A 173 -1.22 -8.23 -2.34
CA SER A 173 -1.87 -6.93 -2.36
C SER A 173 -2.02 -6.35 -3.78
N LEU A 174 -1.13 -6.71 -4.71
CA LEU A 174 -1.23 -6.31 -6.12
C LEU A 174 -2.45 -6.93 -6.81
N PHE A 175 -2.81 -8.16 -6.43
CA PHE A 175 -3.91 -8.90 -7.03
C PHE A 175 -5.27 -8.56 -6.43
N ASN A 176 -5.29 -8.05 -5.20
CA ASN A 176 -6.50 -7.69 -4.48
C ASN A 176 -6.82 -6.20 -4.51
N ALA A 177 -6.02 -5.39 -5.20
CA ALA A 177 -6.25 -3.96 -5.31
C ALA A 177 -7.43 -3.69 -6.24
N THR A 178 -8.48 -3.04 -5.73
CA THR A 178 -9.60 -2.57 -6.54
C THR A 178 -9.23 -1.21 -7.14
N ILE A 179 -9.23 -1.12 -8.45
CA ILE A 179 -8.95 0.11 -9.18
C ILE A 179 -10.26 0.68 -9.65
N HIS A 180 -10.66 1.80 -9.04
CA HIS A 180 -11.87 2.54 -9.42
C HIS A 180 -11.51 3.62 -10.44
N LEU A 181 -11.52 3.29 -11.72
CA LEU A 181 -11.41 4.22 -12.83
C LEU A 181 -12.59 3.96 -13.76
N GLU A 182 -13.62 4.81 -13.63
CA GLU A 182 -14.91 4.55 -14.27
C GLU A 182 -14.96 5.02 -15.72
N THR A 183 -14.14 6.01 -16.08
CA THR A 183 -14.16 6.57 -17.42
C THR A 183 -12.88 6.28 -18.20
N PRO A 184 -12.95 6.13 -19.55
CA PRO A 184 -11.78 5.95 -20.41
C PRO A 184 -10.77 7.11 -20.28
N GLU A 185 -11.26 8.34 -20.06
CA GLU A 185 -10.41 9.52 -19.87
C GLU A 185 -9.59 9.41 -18.56
N GLU A 186 -10.21 8.97 -17.47
CA GLU A 186 -9.51 8.71 -16.19
C GLU A 186 -8.48 7.59 -16.34
N GLN A 187 -8.84 6.50 -17.04
CA GLN A 187 -7.95 5.38 -17.32
C GLN A 187 -6.72 5.83 -18.11
N ASN A 188 -6.92 6.56 -19.22
CA ASN A 188 -5.84 7.09 -20.05
C ASN A 188 -4.95 8.06 -19.28
N ARG A 189 -5.53 8.93 -18.47
CA ARG A 189 -4.79 9.87 -17.63
C ARG A 189 -3.95 9.13 -16.58
N ALA A 190 -4.55 8.18 -15.88
CA ALA A 190 -3.85 7.38 -14.87
C ALA A 190 -2.72 6.55 -15.49
N PHE A 191 -2.96 5.97 -16.66
CA PHE A 191 -1.97 5.22 -17.43
C PHE A 191 -0.78 6.11 -17.83
N SER A 192 -1.05 7.25 -18.47
CA SER A 192 0.01 8.17 -18.87
C SER A 192 0.83 8.68 -17.69
N ASP A 193 0.16 8.98 -16.57
CA ASP A 193 0.83 9.40 -15.34
C ASP A 193 1.70 8.30 -14.76
N ALA A 194 1.22 7.06 -14.75
CA ALA A 194 1.98 5.92 -14.26
C ALA A 194 3.22 5.66 -15.12
N VAL A 195 3.06 5.63 -16.45
CA VAL A 195 4.19 5.45 -17.40
C VAL A 195 5.27 6.50 -17.18
N ILE A 196 4.89 7.79 -17.15
CA ILE A 196 5.85 8.89 -16.98
C ILE A 196 6.55 8.79 -15.61
N ARG A 197 5.84 8.48 -14.53
CA ARG A 197 6.43 8.35 -13.19
C ARG A 197 7.40 7.18 -13.08
N ILE A 198 7.04 6.03 -13.66
CA ILE A 198 7.91 4.85 -13.66
C ILE A 198 9.20 5.15 -14.43
N LYS A 199 9.09 5.73 -15.63
CA LYS A 199 10.25 6.10 -16.44
C LYS A 199 11.13 7.17 -15.78
N ASP A 200 10.54 8.18 -15.17
CA ASP A 200 11.26 9.24 -14.46
C ASP A 200 12.06 8.67 -13.28
N GLU A 201 11.45 7.80 -12.48
CA GLU A 201 12.13 7.18 -11.35
C GLU A 201 13.21 6.18 -11.80
N SER A 202 12.96 5.40 -12.84
CA SER A 202 13.96 4.52 -13.46
C SER A 202 15.18 5.33 -13.95
N LEU A 203 14.94 6.46 -14.60
CA LEU A 203 15.99 7.35 -15.08
C LEU A 203 16.81 7.95 -13.92
N LYS A 204 16.14 8.39 -12.85
CA LYS A 204 16.81 8.90 -11.63
C LYS A 204 17.69 7.84 -10.98
N GLU A 205 17.18 6.61 -10.86
CA GLU A 205 17.93 5.51 -10.28
C GLU A 205 19.15 5.15 -11.13
N ARG A 206 18.99 5.04 -12.45
CA ARG A 206 20.12 4.81 -13.38
C ARG A 206 21.16 5.93 -13.30
N ASN A 207 20.72 7.19 -13.23
CA ASN A 207 21.64 8.32 -13.08
C ASN A 207 22.36 8.33 -11.73
N ARG A 208 21.73 7.86 -10.66
CA ARG A 208 22.34 7.75 -9.32
C ARG A 208 23.41 6.66 -9.26
N THR A 209 23.18 5.56 -9.98
CA THR A 209 24.06 4.38 -9.97
C THR A 209 25.07 4.38 -11.13
N TRP A 210 25.00 5.35 -12.03
CA TRP A 210 25.88 5.44 -13.19
C TRP A 210 27.34 5.70 -12.80
N ASP A 211 28.24 4.96 -13.46
CA ASP A 211 29.69 5.16 -13.33
C ASP A 211 30.15 6.23 -14.34
N PRO A 212 30.82 7.32 -13.89
CA PRO A 212 31.34 8.38 -14.79
C PRO A 212 32.31 7.90 -15.88
N THR A 213 32.90 6.72 -15.73
CA THR A 213 33.77 6.11 -16.72
C THR A 213 33.05 5.33 -17.81
N ASP A 214 31.73 5.04 -17.61
CA ASP A 214 30.92 4.31 -18.58
C ASP A 214 30.27 5.27 -19.60
N ILE A 215 30.95 5.41 -20.75
CA ILE A 215 30.49 6.26 -21.86
C ILE A 215 29.22 5.69 -22.50
N GLN A 216 29.08 4.36 -22.58
CA GLN A 216 27.90 3.72 -23.15
C GLN A 216 26.70 3.95 -22.27
N GLY A 217 26.85 3.79 -20.96
CA GLY A 217 25.78 4.09 -19.99
C GLY A 217 25.34 5.57 -20.06
N LEU A 218 26.26 6.50 -20.29
CA LEU A 218 25.90 7.91 -20.51
C LEU A 218 25.04 8.12 -21.75
N GLN A 219 25.36 7.44 -22.86
CA GLN A 219 24.58 7.53 -24.09
C GLN A 219 23.15 6.99 -23.87
N GLU A 220 23.02 5.88 -23.14
CA GLU A 220 21.73 5.29 -22.78
C GLU A 220 20.91 6.22 -21.87
N LEU A 221 21.54 6.88 -20.88
CA LEU A 221 20.89 7.87 -20.03
C LEU A 221 20.37 9.07 -20.83
N VAL A 222 21.19 9.60 -21.76
CA VAL A 222 20.77 10.70 -22.64
C VAL A 222 19.59 10.31 -23.53
N LYS A 223 19.62 9.08 -24.08
CA LYS A 223 18.53 8.54 -24.87
C LYS A 223 17.26 8.38 -24.04
N ALA A 224 17.34 7.76 -22.87
CA ALA A 224 16.22 7.59 -21.97
C ALA A 224 15.60 8.92 -21.53
N LYS A 225 16.42 9.96 -21.29
CA LYS A 225 15.94 11.32 -20.99
C LYS A 225 15.15 11.92 -22.14
N LYS A 226 15.64 11.79 -23.37
CA LYS A 226 14.91 12.28 -24.56
C LYS A 226 13.58 11.55 -24.75
N GLU A 227 13.57 10.23 -24.58
CA GLU A 227 12.35 9.42 -24.63
C GLU A 227 11.32 9.87 -23.59
N LEU A 228 11.77 10.13 -22.34
CA LEU A 228 10.90 10.65 -21.28
C LEU A 228 10.31 12.04 -21.62
N GLU A 229 11.12 12.96 -22.19
CA GLU A 229 10.65 14.26 -22.64
C GLU A 229 9.62 14.13 -23.75
N GLU A 230 9.81 13.22 -24.70
CA GLU A 230 8.86 12.94 -25.77
C GLU A 230 7.54 12.35 -25.23
N LEU A 231 7.62 11.40 -24.29
CA LEU A 231 6.45 10.86 -23.61
C LEU A 231 5.67 11.95 -22.87
N GLY A 232 6.37 12.88 -22.20
CA GLY A 232 5.76 14.02 -21.55
C GLY A 232 4.98 14.93 -22.51
N ARG A 233 5.55 15.18 -23.71
CA ARG A 233 4.88 15.98 -24.76
C ARG A 233 3.68 15.25 -25.37
N LYS A 234 3.76 13.92 -25.50
CA LYS A 234 2.71 13.07 -26.08
C LYS A 234 1.76 12.49 -25.03
N ARG A 235 1.79 13.00 -23.79
CA ARG A 235 1.02 12.47 -22.65
C ARG A 235 -0.46 12.26 -22.99
N GLN A 236 -1.08 13.16 -23.72
CA GLN A 236 -2.49 13.07 -24.12
C GLN A 236 -2.76 12.03 -25.24
N GLN A 237 -1.72 11.51 -25.87
CA GLN A 237 -1.79 10.48 -26.91
C GLN A 237 -1.55 9.07 -26.39
N LEU A 238 -1.21 8.94 -25.11
CA LEU A 238 -1.06 7.63 -24.45
C LEU A 238 -2.44 7.10 -24.12
N HIS A 239 -2.90 6.13 -24.89
CA HIS A 239 -4.20 5.50 -24.70
C HIS A 239 -4.03 4.05 -24.27
N ILE A 240 -4.94 3.60 -23.41
CA ILE A 240 -5.06 2.23 -22.98
C ILE A 240 -6.55 1.82 -23.04
N SER A 241 -6.84 0.59 -23.43
CA SER A 241 -8.17 -0.01 -23.37
C SER A 241 -8.11 -1.21 -22.44
N PHE A 242 -9.02 -1.29 -21.52
CA PHE A 242 -9.16 -2.39 -20.57
C PHE A 242 -10.26 -3.37 -21.00
N GLU A 243 -10.55 -3.44 -22.30
CA GLU A 243 -11.48 -4.40 -22.89
C GLU A 243 -10.91 -5.81 -22.99
#